data_4ff13f0962ee1e9643485da3cac73c29
#
_entry.id   4ff13f0962ee1e9643485da3cac73c29
#
_cell.length_a   1.000
_cell.length_b   1.000
_cell.length_c   1.000
_cell.angle_alpha   90.00
_cell.angle_beta   90.00
_cell.angle_gamma   90.00
#
_symmetry.space_group_name_H-M   'P 1'
#
loop_
_entity.id
_entity.type
_entity.pdbx_description
1 polymer ?
#
loop_
_entity_poly.entity_id
_entity_poly.type
_entity_poly.pdbx_seq_one_letter_code
_entity_poly.pdbx_strand_id
1 'polypeptide(L)'
;MADDVIYKHNLAQPSYLVDFTRKLTGDTSLASAAVSSIAKSDGVALTVSDLTDTVTVSGMVATIPFKAFGVNGEDYRLTITGTGTTTAKVATFILEARLRNSMAGVV
;
A
#
# COMPACT_ATOMS: atom_id res chain seq x y z
N MET A 1 10.83 -9.47 -0.27
CA MET A 1 9.87 -9.98 0.72
C MET A 1 8.88 -8.88 1.08
N ALA A 2 7.60 -9.20 1.17
CA ALA A 2 6.58 -8.21 1.53
C ALA A 2 6.55 -8.00 3.05
N ASP A 3 6.29 -6.76 3.47
CA ASP A 3 6.09 -6.42 4.89
C ASP A 3 4.72 -6.90 5.38
N ASP A 4 3.74 -6.94 4.48
CA ASP A 4 2.40 -7.44 4.80
C ASP A 4 1.73 -7.99 3.55
N VAL A 5 0.67 -8.77 3.75
CA VAL A 5 -0.12 -9.40 2.69
C VAL A 5 -1.59 -9.17 3.00
N ILE A 6 -2.34 -8.69 2.02
CA ILE A 6 -3.79 -8.57 2.12
C ILE A 6 -4.47 -9.35 1.00
N TYR A 7 -5.73 -9.71 1.24
CA TYR A 7 -6.58 -10.37 0.26
C TYR A 7 -7.77 -9.48 -0.04
N LYS A 8 -8.06 -9.26 -1.31
CA LYS A 8 -9.22 -8.46 -1.71
C LYS A 8 -9.86 -9.03 -2.96
N HIS A 9 -11.15 -8.79 -3.12
CA HIS A 9 -11.85 -9.00 -4.39
C HIS A 9 -11.46 -7.87 -5.36
N ASN A 10 -11.41 -8.16 -6.67
CA ASN A 10 -10.99 -7.15 -7.65
C ASN A 10 -11.89 -5.91 -7.69
N LEU A 11 -13.17 -6.05 -7.35
CA LEU A 11 -14.11 -4.92 -7.32
C LEU A 11 -14.18 -4.22 -5.96
N ALA A 12 -13.56 -4.77 -4.93
CA ALA A 12 -13.57 -4.17 -3.59
C ALA A 12 -12.68 -2.92 -3.54
N GLN A 13 -13.10 -1.94 -2.76
CA GLN A 13 -12.37 -0.67 -2.60
C GLN A 13 -12.04 -0.42 -1.12
N PRO A 14 -11.25 -1.30 -0.49
CA PRO A 14 -10.87 -1.11 0.90
C PRO A 14 -9.82 -0.01 1.04
N SER A 15 -9.63 0.47 2.26
CA SER A 15 -8.47 1.30 2.62
C SER A 15 -7.52 0.49 3.46
N TYR A 16 -6.22 0.62 3.20
CA TYR A 16 -5.18 -0.04 3.96
C TYR A 16 -4.36 0.99 4.74
N LEU A 17 -4.10 0.69 6.01
CA LEU A 17 -3.36 1.58 6.90
C LEU A 17 -1.95 1.07 7.08
N VAL A 18 -0.95 1.92 6.82
CA VAL A 18 0.47 1.61 7.03
C VAL A 18 1.00 2.48 8.16
N ASP A 19 1.47 1.85 9.22
CA ASP A 19 2.11 2.54 10.34
C ASP A 19 3.63 2.51 10.14
N PHE A 20 4.23 3.67 10.02
CA PHE A 20 5.67 3.83 9.80
C PHE A 20 6.46 4.01 11.09
N THR A 21 5.85 3.88 12.26
CA THR A 21 6.51 4.14 13.55
C THR A 21 7.80 3.34 13.71
N ARG A 22 7.78 2.06 13.32
CA ARG A 22 8.97 1.20 13.46
C ARG A 22 10.04 1.48 12.41
N LYS A 23 9.64 1.96 11.23
CA LYS A 23 10.58 2.23 10.13
C LYS A 23 11.20 3.61 10.20
N LEU A 24 10.54 4.54 10.87
CA LEU A 24 10.99 5.94 11.01
C LEU A 24 11.11 6.31 12.48
N THR A 25 12.01 5.64 13.18
CA THR A 25 12.31 5.98 14.58
C THR A 25 12.90 7.38 14.66
N GLY A 26 12.44 8.15 15.63
CA GLY A 26 12.85 9.56 15.78
C GLY A 26 11.88 10.56 15.16
N ASP A 27 10.88 10.08 14.43
CA ASP A 27 9.80 10.91 13.90
C ASP A 27 8.51 10.64 14.67
N THR A 28 7.65 11.66 14.76
CA THR A 28 6.34 11.56 15.39
C THR A 28 5.21 11.76 14.40
N SER A 29 5.55 12.14 13.17
CA SER A 29 4.58 12.31 12.08
C SER A 29 5.25 12.16 10.73
N LEU A 30 4.44 11.89 9.72
CA LEU A 30 4.87 11.82 8.34
C LEU A 30 4.67 13.17 7.66
N ALA A 31 5.70 13.64 6.95
CA ALA A 31 5.56 14.81 6.07
C ALA A 31 4.75 14.45 4.83
N SER A 32 4.95 13.24 4.31
CA SER A 32 4.25 12.75 3.14
C SER A 32 4.32 11.23 3.06
N ALA A 33 3.41 10.64 2.31
CA ALA A 33 3.47 9.24 1.93
C ALA A 33 2.83 9.06 0.56
N ALA A 34 3.29 8.07 -0.17
CA ALA A 34 2.76 7.79 -1.50
C ALA A 34 2.98 6.32 -1.85
N VAL A 35 2.15 5.81 -2.76
CA VAL A 35 2.45 4.55 -3.43
C VAL A 35 3.38 4.90 -4.59
N SER A 36 4.65 4.50 -4.49
CA SER A 36 5.67 4.87 -5.46
C SER A 36 5.64 3.98 -6.70
N SER A 37 5.24 2.72 -6.55
CA SER A 37 5.10 1.80 -7.68
C SER A 37 4.16 0.66 -7.35
N ILE A 38 3.56 0.09 -8.40
CA ILE A 38 2.77 -1.14 -8.32
C ILE A 38 3.22 -2.03 -9.47
N ALA A 39 3.43 -3.30 -9.19
CA ALA A 39 3.77 -4.28 -10.21
C ALA A 39 3.02 -5.59 -9.94
N LYS A 40 2.72 -6.32 -11.02
CA LYS A 40 2.22 -7.69 -10.89
C LYS A 40 3.35 -8.61 -10.42
N SER A 41 2.99 -9.78 -9.92
CA SER A 41 3.97 -10.75 -9.42
C SER A 41 4.97 -11.21 -10.50
N ASP A 42 4.61 -11.08 -11.79
CA ASP A 42 5.50 -11.39 -12.91
C ASP A 42 6.46 -10.23 -13.27
N GLY A 43 6.39 -9.11 -12.54
CA GLY A 43 7.26 -7.96 -12.74
C GLY A 43 6.71 -6.89 -13.68
N VAL A 44 5.51 -7.07 -14.25
CA VAL A 44 4.90 -6.08 -15.13
C VAL A 44 4.48 -4.87 -14.30
N ALA A 45 5.03 -3.70 -14.62
CA ALA A 45 4.69 -2.44 -13.94
C ALA A 45 3.29 -1.96 -14.33
N LEU A 46 2.59 -1.39 -13.36
CA LEU A 46 1.24 -0.87 -13.53
C LEU A 46 1.19 0.61 -13.17
N THR A 47 0.16 1.30 -13.65
CA THR A 47 -0.06 2.71 -13.33
C THR A 47 -0.68 2.84 -11.95
N VAL A 48 0.00 3.51 -11.04
CA VAL A 48 -0.42 3.65 -9.64
C VAL A 48 -1.82 4.25 -9.53
N SER A 49 -2.11 5.30 -10.29
CA SER A 49 -3.40 6.00 -10.22
C SER A 49 -4.59 5.17 -10.71
N ASP A 50 -4.35 4.08 -11.42
CA ASP A 50 -5.42 3.18 -11.84
C ASP A 50 -5.85 2.24 -10.71
N LEU A 51 -4.98 2.00 -9.73
CA LEU A 51 -5.17 0.98 -8.71
C LEU A 51 -5.41 1.55 -7.32
N THR A 52 -4.84 2.72 -7.03
CA THR A 52 -5.00 3.38 -5.73
C THR A 52 -5.38 4.84 -5.92
N ASP A 53 -6.15 5.35 -4.96
CA ASP A 53 -6.49 6.77 -4.90
C ASP A 53 -5.45 7.53 -4.07
N THR A 54 -5.68 8.82 -3.85
CA THR A 54 -4.76 9.69 -3.12
C THR A 54 -4.49 9.17 -1.70
N VAL A 55 -3.21 9.00 -1.37
CA VAL A 55 -2.79 8.60 -0.04
C VAL A 55 -2.90 9.80 0.91
N THR A 56 -3.43 9.57 2.09
CA THR A 56 -3.51 10.58 3.16
C THR A 56 -2.67 10.14 4.35
N VAL A 57 -2.20 11.10 5.15
CA VAL A 57 -1.39 10.80 6.33
C VAL A 57 -2.03 11.40 7.58
N SER A 58 -1.90 10.69 8.69
CA SER A 58 -2.28 11.17 10.02
C SER A 58 -1.29 10.62 11.03
N GLY A 59 -0.51 11.51 11.67
CA GLY A 59 0.57 11.08 12.54
C GLY A 59 1.59 10.24 11.74
N MET A 60 1.85 9.03 12.21
CA MET A 60 2.77 8.10 11.56
C MET A 60 2.06 7.10 10.64
N VAL A 61 0.77 7.28 10.41
CA VAL A 61 -0.05 6.34 9.64
C VAL A 61 -0.41 6.94 8.27
N ALA A 62 -0.16 6.17 7.23
CA ALA A 62 -0.61 6.47 5.87
C ALA A 62 -1.82 5.61 5.54
N THR A 63 -2.85 6.20 4.94
CA THR A 63 -4.04 5.50 4.47
C THR A 63 -3.99 5.40 2.96
N ILE A 64 -4.01 4.17 2.46
CA ILE A 64 -3.97 3.89 1.03
C ILE A 64 -5.35 3.38 0.59
N PRO A 65 -6.15 4.23 -0.09
CA PRO A 65 -7.44 3.80 -0.62
C PRO A 65 -7.23 2.99 -1.91
N PHE A 66 -7.78 1.79 -1.97
CA PHE A 66 -7.75 0.97 -3.18
C PHE A 66 -8.96 1.27 -4.05
N LYS A 67 -8.73 1.28 -5.36
CA LYS A 67 -9.79 1.31 -6.36
C LYS A 67 -10.17 -0.12 -6.74
N ALA A 68 -11.33 -0.27 -7.36
CA ALA A 68 -11.69 -1.52 -8.03
C ALA A 68 -10.69 -1.75 -9.16
N PHE A 69 -9.94 -2.84 -9.10
CA PHE A 69 -8.89 -3.12 -10.08
C PHE A 69 -8.52 -4.58 -10.12
N GLY A 70 -7.84 -4.94 -11.20
CA GLY A 70 -7.13 -6.18 -11.32
C GLY A 70 -8.02 -7.37 -11.68
N VAL A 71 -7.42 -8.54 -11.64
CA VAL A 71 -8.04 -9.81 -11.97
C VAL A 71 -7.92 -10.74 -10.77
N ASN A 72 -9.03 -11.35 -10.34
CA ASN A 72 -9.00 -12.34 -9.27
C ASN A 72 -8.10 -13.51 -9.68
N GLY A 73 -7.25 -13.94 -8.73
CA GLY A 73 -6.23 -14.95 -8.97
C GLY A 73 -4.84 -14.37 -9.19
N GLU A 74 -4.71 -13.08 -9.44
CA GLU A 74 -3.42 -12.42 -9.61
C GLU A 74 -2.96 -11.77 -8.31
N ASP A 75 -1.64 -11.60 -8.17
CA ASP A 75 -1.02 -10.95 -7.03
C ASP A 75 -0.32 -9.68 -7.49
N TYR A 76 -0.40 -8.65 -6.67
CA TYR A 76 0.20 -7.34 -6.95
C TYR A 76 1.08 -6.92 -5.80
N ARG A 77 2.21 -6.29 -6.12
CA ARG A 77 3.13 -5.75 -5.12
C ARG A 77 3.12 -4.23 -5.19
N LEU A 78 2.83 -3.59 -4.06
CA LEU A 78 2.84 -2.15 -3.92
C LEU A 78 4.04 -1.72 -3.10
N THR A 79 4.78 -0.75 -3.60
CA THR A 79 5.87 -0.11 -2.86
C THR A 79 5.34 1.23 -2.33
N ILE A 80 5.27 1.34 -1.02
CA ILE A 80 4.72 2.52 -0.34
C ILE A 80 5.87 3.22 0.37
N THR A 81 6.05 4.51 0.11
CA THR A 81 7.11 5.31 0.74
C THR A 81 6.50 6.31 1.70
N GLY A 82 7.15 6.50 2.85
CA GLY A 82 6.78 7.52 3.82
C GLY A 82 8.01 8.33 4.18
N THR A 83 7.85 9.64 4.34
CA THR A 83 8.92 10.57 4.70
C THR A 83 8.61 11.20 6.06
N GLY A 84 9.57 11.13 6.98
CA GLY A 84 9.42 11.73 8.32
C GLY A 84 9.57 13.25 8.29
N THR A 85 8.81 13.94 9.15
CA THR A 85 8.87 15.41 9.23
C THR A 85 10.15 15.91 9.89
N THR A 86 10.65 15.21 10.90
CA THR A 86 11.81 15.66 11.69
C THR A 86 13.12 15.26 11.06
N THR A 87 13.26 13.96 10.69
CA THR A 87 14.52 13.44 10.17
C THR A 87 14.65 13.59 8.67
N ALA A 88 13.55 13.81 7.95
CA ALA A 88 13.46 13.80 6.49
C ALA A 88 13.88 12.46 5.86
N LYS A 89 13.94 11.40 6.67
CA LYS A 89 14.26 10.06 6.18
C LYS A 89 13.08 9.46 5.45
N VAL A 90 13.39 8.65 4.45
CA VAL A 90 12.39 7.93 3.66
C VAL A 90 12.42 6.46 4.04
N ALA A 91 11.28 5.90 4.36
CA ALA A 91 11.11 4.48 4.60
C ALA A 91 10.22 3.85 3.54
N THR A 92 10.44 2.58 3.26
CA THR A 92 9.69 1.82 2.28
C THR A 92 8.93 0.68 2.96
N PHE A 93 7.66 0.52 2.59
CA PHE A 93 6.80 -0.56 3.02
C PHE A 93 6.33 -1.32 1.80
N ILE A 94 6.52 -2.64 1.77
CA ILE A 94 6.11 -3.49 0.67
C ILE A 94 4.84 -4.22 1.06
N LEU A 95 3.77 -3.97 0.32
CA LEU A 95 2.48 -4.61 0.52
C LEU A 95 2.20 -5.56 -0.66
N GLU A 96 1.83 -6.79 -0.36
CA GLU A 96 1.36 -7.72 -1.37
C GLU A 96 -0.16 -7.79 -1.29
N ALA A 97 -0.83 -7.43 -2.39
CA ALA A 97 -2.28 -7.53 -2.50
C ALA A 97 -2.62 -8.73 -3.38
N ARG A 98 -3.25 -9.73 -2.80
CA ARG A 98 -3.68 -10.94 -3.49
C ARG A 98 -5.15 -10.83 -3.81
N LEU A 99 -5.50 -10.86 -5.09
CA LEU A 99 -6.88 -10.73 -5.53
C LEU A 99 -7.53 -12.11 -5.59
N ARG A 100 -8.63 -12.27 -4.86
CA ARG A 100 -9.33 -13.55 -4.72
C ARG A 100 -10.83 -13.33 -4.76
N ASN A 101 -11.54 -14.33 -5.27
CA ASN A 101 -13.00 -14.37 -5.20
C ASN A 101 -13.45 -14.76 -3.79
N SER A 102 -14.61 -14.30 -3.40
CA SER A 102 -15.45 -14.68 -2.24
C SER A 102 -14.87 -15.76 -1.31
N MET A 103 -13.70 -15.53 -0.73
CA MET A 103 -13.09 -16.36 0.30
C MET A 103 -13.25 -15.70 1.67
N ALA A 104 -13.24 -16.51 2.73
CA ALA A 104 -13.15 -15.96 4.08
C ALA A 104 -11.90 -15.08 4.20
N GLY A 105 -12.05 -13.85 4.71
CA GLY A 105 -10.97 -12.90 4.86
C GLY A 105 -10.69 -12.01 3.64
N VAL A 106 -11.42 -12.19 2.54
CA VAL A 106 -11.32 -11.32 1.37
C VAL A 106 -12.21 -10.10 1.57
N VAL A 107 -11.65 -8.94 1.31
CA VAL A 107 -12.36 -7.67 1.43
C VAL A 107 -12.73 -7.08 0.07
#